data_b166d4e7c084bbc1b18a8aebc5fc6e4a
#
_entry.id   b166d4e7c084bbc1b18a8aebc5fc6e4a
#
_cell.length_a   1.000
_cell.length_b   1.000
_cell.length_c   1.000
_cell.angle_alpha   90.00
_cell.angle_beta   90.00
_cell.angle_gamma   90.00
#
_symmetry.space_group_name_H-M   'P 1'
#
loop_
_entity.id
_entity.type
_entity.pdbx_description
1 polymer ?
#
loop_
_entity_poly.entity_id
_entity_poly.type
_entity_poly.pdbx_seq_one_letter_code
_entity_poly.pdbx_strand_id
1 'polypeptide(L)'
;MIKNSYLKNILTKEILEKSYFELRSMTAMAERFNTTRLTIARHMNHYGIAHKLESKYKCNENIFSTDSENSFYLAGFIAADGCIMSKGGSKVLSIGLSNKDKIHLEKIKNALGAENPIHDYDVKTSKQNPKWNDTIKSEMKISSAQIYSDLQRFNITERKTHTLTFPDWMKDHPLRHHFIRGYIDGDGSFYHSVGKGKKVKQVFFSVRGTTQFLTSLRSILEADLNLEERTKEIRLNNGIGVLEYGGNRVCKALAEYLYQDATIYLDRKREAAFAFQAWDTKEFFEDKGISKEALEESYFRTKSISKTAKELNLTMGTVYNHLLKNNIEIFESPQAKREKFLSACTPEALKESYKNHGTISGVAKQFSIGKTTATRYLRSAGII
;
A
#
# COMPACT_ATOMS: atom_id res chain seq x y z
N MET A 1 -43.01 -11.36 46.18
CA MET A 1 -43.37 -12.65 45.55
C MET A 1 -44.52 -12.59 44.53
N ILE A 2 -45.36 -11.54 44.48
CA ILE A 2 -46.56 -11.43 43.61
C ILE A 2 -46.21 -11.10 42.15
N LYS A 3 -45.04 -10.46 41.86
CA LYS A 3 -44.64 -10.11 40.50
C LYS A 3 -44.22 -11.29 39.58
N ASN A 4 -43.87 -12.44 40.14
CA ASN A 4 -43.37 -13.57 39.36
C ASN A 4 -44.48 -14.48 38.80
N SER A 5 -45.64 -14.59 39.43
CA SER A 5 -46.75 -15.39 38.89
C SER A 5 -47.47 -14.69 37.73
N TYR A 6 -47.60 -13.37 37.79
CA TYR A 6 -48.25 -12.57 36.76
C TYR A 6 -47.47 -12.62 35.43
N LEU A 7 -46.16 -12.54 35.48
CA LEU A 7 -45.32 -12.61 34.31
C LEU A 7 -45.31 -14.00 33.66
N LYS A 8 -45.44 -15.08 34.41
CA LYS A 8 -45.55 -16.45 33.88
C LYS A 8 -46.77 -16.65 32.99
N ASN A 9 -47.88 -15.97 33.30
CA ASN A 9 -49.12 -16.10 32.52
C ASN A 9 -49.10 -15.19 31.25
N ILE A 10 -48.30 -14.16 31.27
CA ILE A 10 -48.20 -13.20 30.13
C ILE A 10 -47.08 -13.58 29.17
N LEU A 11 -45.96 -14.04 29.67
CA LEU A 11 -44.80 -14.35 28.85
C LEU A 11 -44.86 -15.81 28.37
N THR A 12 -45.89 -16.12 27.59
CA THR A 12 -46.02 -17.43 26.91
C THR A 12 -45.03 -17.54 25.75
N LYS A 13 -44.76 -18.74 25.27
CA LYS A 13 -43.87 -18.97 24.15
C LYS A 13 -44.27 -18.13 22.94
N GLU A 14 -45.52 -18.16 22.55
CA GLU A 14 -46.05 -17.44 21.39
C GLU A 14 -45.91 -15.93 21.50
N ILE A 15 -46.23 -15.39 22.69
CA ILE A 15 -46.12 -13.95 22.95
C ILE A 15 -44.63 -13.49 22.89
N LEU A 16 -43.74 -14.29 23.44
CA LEU A 16 -42.31 -14.00 23.40
C LEU A 16 -41.78 -14.09 21.98
N GLU A 17 -42.10 -15.13 21.22
CA GLU A 17 -41.71 -15.29 19.82
C GLU A 17 -42.22 -14.13 18.98
N LYS A 18 -43.52 -13.81 19.07
CA LYS A 18 -44.11 -12.68 18.33
C LYS A 18 -43.48 -11.35 18.69
N SER A 19 -43.37 -11.06 20.01
CA SER A 19 -42.77 -9.80 20.47
C SER A 19 -41.32 -9.68 20.12
N TYR A 20 -40.60 -10.81 20.12
CA TYR A 20 -39.20 -10.82 19.72
C TYR A 20 -39.04 -10.62 18.22
N PHE A 21 -39.91 -11.20 17.42
CA PHE A 21 -39.95 -10.98 15.98
C PHE A 21 -40.23 -9.50 15.61
N GLU A 22 -41.21 -8.88 16.34
CA GLU A 22 -41.59 -7.47 16.14
C GLU A 22 -40.50 -6.49 16.59
N LEU A 23 -40.00 -6.65 17.82
CA LEU A 23 -39.16 -5.66 18.50
C LEU A 23 -37.64 -5.89 18.24
N ARG A 24 -37.25 -7.11 17.87
CA ARG A 24 -35.83 -7.49 17.65
C ARG A 24 -34.89 -7.07 18.78
N SER A 25 -35.40 -6.81 19.98
CA SER A 25 -34.65 -6.30 21.12
C SER A 25 -35.22 -6.80 22.45
N MET A 26 -34.43 -7.55 23.21
CA MET A 26 -34.84 -7.99 24.57
C MET A 26 -34.99 -6.81 25.54
N THR A 27 -34.32 -5.67 25.30
CA THR A 27 -34.48 -4.46 26.09
C THR A 27 -35.84 -3.83 25.83
N ALA A 28 -36.23 -3.65 24.57
CA ALA A 28 -37.55 -3.16 24.19
C ALA A 28 -38.69 -4.12 24.65
N MET A 29 -38.43 -5.44 24.60
CA MET A 29 -39.39 -6.40 25.20
C MET A 29 -39.52 -6.21 26.72
N ALA A 30 -38.37 -5.99 27.40
CA ALA A 30 -38.39 -5.76 28.86
C ALA A 30 -39.18 -4.50 29.23
N GLU A 31 -39.04 -3.43 28.45
CA GLU A 31 -39.82 -2.20 28.57
C GLU A 31 -41.32 -2.46 28.31
N ARG A 32 -41.64 -3.13 27.17
CA ARG A 32 -43.04 -3.46 26.81
C ARG A 32 -43.76 -4.29 27.88
N PHE A 33 -43.04 -5.23 28.49
CA PHE A 33 -43.62 -6.11 29.53
C PHE A 33 -43.36 -5.62 30.96
N ASN A 34 -42.84 -4.42 31.13
CA ASN A 34 -42.47 -3.81 32.42
C ASN A 34 -41.66 -4.77 33.30
N THR A 35 -40.60 -5.32 32.76
CA THR A 35 -39.72 -6.27 33.41
C THR A 35 -38.25 -6.02 33.09
N THR A 36 -37.35 -6.93 33.50
CA THR A 36 -35.92 -6.78 33.21
C THR A 36 -35.52 -7.63 31.99
N ARG A 37 -34.50 -7.20 31.29
CA ARG A 37 -33.91 -7.98 30.19
C ARG A 37 -33.52 -9.40 30.62
N LEU A 38 -33.07 -9.54 31.87
CA LEU A 38 -32.70 -10.84 32.42
C LEU A 38 -33.91 -11.77 32.57
N THR A 39 -35.05 -11.21 32.96
CA THR A 39 -36.33 -11.96 33.06
C THR A 39 -36.76 -12.44 31.67
N ILE A 40 -36.74 -11.57 30.66
CA ILE A 40 -37.06 -11.95 29.29
C ILE A 40 -36.13 -13.06 28.82
N ALA A 41 -34.79 -12.90 29.00
CA ALA A 41 -33.82 -13.92 28.61
C ALA A 41 -34.07 -15.29 29.27
N ARG A 42 -34.39 -15.30 30.55
CA ARG A 42 -34.73 -16.54 31.28
C ARG A 42 -35.96 -17.24 30.72
N HIS A 43 -37.01 -16.48 30.40
CA HIS A 43 -38.24 -17.05 29.83
C HIS A 43 -37.99 -17.55 28.40
N MET A 44 -37.23 -16.82 27.56
CA MET A 44 -36.88 -17.27 26.22
C MET A 44 -36.06 -18.56 26.27
N ASN A 45 -35.06 -18.65 27.14
CA ASN A 45 -34.28 -19.87 27.35
C ASN A 45 -35.15 -21.04 27.84
N HIS A 46 -36.09 -20.78 28.79
CA HIS A 46 -37.03 -21.80 29.29
C HIS A 46 -37.89 -22.42 28.19
N TYR A 47 -38.31 -21.61 27.20
CA TYR A 47 -39.11 -22.07 26.06
C TYR A 47 -38.25 -22.52 24.87
N GLY A 48 -36.91 -22.55 24.99
CA GLY A 48 -36.01 -22.91 23.90
C GLY A 48 -36.11 -21.98 22.70
N ILE A 49 -36.57 -20.74 22.94
CA ILE A 49 -36.65 -19.73 21.88
C ILE A 49 -35.24 -19.29 21.58
N ALA A 50 -34.74 -19.63 20.38
CA ALA A 50 -33.42 -19.17 19.91
C ALA A 50 -33.45 -17.65 19.80
N HIS A 51 -32.75 -16.98 20.70
CA HIS A 51 -32.55 -15.53 20.67
C HIS A 51 -31.18 -15.17 20.07
N LYS A 52 -30.71 -15.98 19.15
CA LYS A 52 -29.74 -15.54 18.16
C LYS A 52 -30.47 -14.51 17.29
N LEU A 53 -30.31 -13.24 17.63
CA LEU A 53 -30.76 -12.14 16.79
C LEU A 53 -30.20 -12.38 15.39
N GLU A 54 -31.08 -12.61 14.42
CA GLU A 54 -30.73 -12.24 13.07
C GLU A 54 -30.25 -10.79 13.16
N SER A 55 -29.11 -10.51 12.53
CA SER A 55 -28.58 -9.15 12.52
C SER A 55 -29.69 -8.20 12.12
N LYS A 56 -29.92 -7.13 12.88
CA LYS A 56 -30.90 -6.08 12.55
C LYS A 56 -30.74 -5.55 11.15
N TYR A 57 -29.53 -5.60 10.64
CA TYR A 57 -29.13 -5.12 9.34
C TYR A 57 -28.53 -6.27 8.54
N LYS A 58 -28.92 -6.39 7.29
CA LYS A 58 -28.39 -7.38 6.37
C LYS A 58 -27.00 -6.97 5.86
N CYS A 59 -26.18 -7.94 5.53
CA CYS A 59 -24.93 -7.75 4.80
C CYS A 59 -24.58 -9.07 4.07
N ASN A 60 -23.68 -9.01 3.11
CA ASN A 60 -23.14 -10.21 2.48
C ASN A 60 -22.07 -10.83 3.43
N GLU A 61 -22.52 -11.74 4.29
CA GLU A 61 -21.63 -12.40 5.26
C GLU A 61 -20.55 -13.28 4.58
N ASN A 62 -20.81 -13.74 3.36
CA ASN A 62 -19.93 -14.65 2.62
C ASN A 62 -18.96 -13.91 1.67
N ILE A 63 -18.90 -12.58 1.72
CA ILE A 63 -18.07 -11.82 0.80
C ILE A 63 -16.59 -12.22 0.85
N PHE A 64 -16.08 -12.56 2.03
CA PHE A 64 -14.69 -12.98 2.21
C PHE A 64 -14.46 -14.48 2.03
N SER A 65 -15.53 -15.28 1.80
CA SER A 65 -15.43 -16.71 1.47
C SER A 65 -15.11 -16.94 0.00
N THR A 66 -15.29 -15.94 -0.88
CA THR A 66 -15.07 -16.02 -2.32
C THR A 66 -14.02 -15.03 -2.78
N ASP A 67 -13.25 -15.41 -3.80
CA ASP A 67 -12.21 -14.57 -4.37
C ASP A 67 -12.80 -13.63 -5.41
N SER A 68 -12.65 -12.34 -5.17
CA SER A 68 -13.10 -11.27 -6.06
C SER A 68 -12.29 -10.00 -5.79
N GLU A 69 -12.36 -9.03 -6.72
CA GLU A 69 -11.77 -7.70 -6.49
C GLU A 69 -12.25 -7.10 -5.16
N ASN A 70 -13.59 -7.12 -4.94
CA ASN A 70 -14.17 -6.55 -3.74
C ASN A 70 -13.69 -7.24 -2.46
N SER A 71 -13.67 -8.57 -2.42
CA SER A 71 -13.24 -9.31 -1.22
C SER A 71 -11.77 -9.03 -0.88
N PHE A 72 -10.89 -9.01 -1.88
CA PHE A 72 -9.48 -8.71 -1.67
C PHE A 72 -9.24 -7.24 -1.29
N TYR A 73 -9.87 -6.31 -2.00
CA TYR A 73 -9.76 -4.89 -1.67
C TYR A 73 -10.24 -4.60 -0.25
N LEU A 74 -11.44 -5.08 0.10
CA LEU A 74 -12.01 -4.89 1.43
C LEU A 74 -11.14 -5.52 2.52
N ALA A 75 -10.62 -6.74 2.29
CA ALA A 75 -9.71 -7.38 3.24
C ALA A 75 -8.44 -6.53 3.43
N GLY A 76 -7.83 -6.03 2.35
CA GLY A 76 -6.68 -5.13 2.43
C GLY A 76 -6.98 -3.84 3.19
N PHE A 77 -8.12 -3.21 2.91
CA PHE A 77 -8.53 -2.00 3.61
C PHE A 77 -8.80 -2.26 5.10
N ILE A 78 -9.45 -3.38 5.44
CA ILE A 78 -9.68 -3.79 6.83
C ILE A 78 -8.36 -4.15 7.51
N ALA A 79 -7.39 -4.73 6.79
CA ALA A 79 -6.06 -5.00 7.32
C ALA A 79 -5.33 -3.71 7.76
N ALA A 80 -5.55 -2.59 7.06
CA ALA A 80 -5.04 -1.27 7.45
C ALA A 80 -5.92 -0.62 8.53
N ASP A 81 -7.11 -0.14 8.16
CA ASP A 81 -7.95 0.76 8.95
C ASP A 81 -9.11 0.05 9.70
N GLY A 82 -9.39 -1.21 9.40
CA GLY A 82 -10.45 -1.95 10.08
C GLY A 82 -10.04 -2.52 11.43
N CYS A 83 -11.02 -2.83 12.25
CA CYS A 83 -10.84 -3.50 13.52
C CYS A 83 -11.85 -4.64 13.67
N ILE A 84 -11.36 -5.84 14.01
CA ILE A 84 -12.24 -6.94 14.43
C ILE A 84 -12.11 -7.18 15.92
N MET A 85 -13.21 -7.48 16.56
CA MET A 85 -13.25 -7.69 18.00
C MET A 85 -14.28 -8.72 18.41
N SER A 86 -14.02 -9.38 19.52
CA SER A 86 -14.95 -10.25 20.21
C SER A 86 -15.37 -9.61 21.51
N LYS A 87 -16.64 -9.30 21.69
CA LYS A 87 -17.19 -8.66 22.89
C LYS A 87 -18.50 -9.29 23.29
N GLY A 88 -18.59 -9.83 24.50
CA GLY A 88 -19.84 -10.40 25.02
C GLY A 88 -20.43 -11.51 24.14
N GLY A 89 -19.57 -12.33 23.50
CA GLY A 89 -19.99 -13.40 22.60
C GLY A 89 -20.28 -12.94 21.16
N SER A 90 -20.35 -11.64 20.89
CA SER A 90 -20.56 -11.09 19.54
C SER A 90 -19.22 -10.87 18.83
N LYS A 91 -19.17 -11.21 17.55
CA LYS A 91 -18.04 -10.96 16.63
C LYS A 91 -18.36 -9.73 15.80
N VAL A 92 -17.53 -8.71 15.89
CA VAL A 92 -17.81 -7.39 15.30
C VAL A 92 -16.65 -6.95 14.42
N LEU A 93 -16.97 -6.53 13.18
CA LEU A 93 -16.11 -5.73 12.31
C LEU A 93 -16.51 -4.27 12.50
N SER A 94 -15.51 -3.42 12.76
CA SER A 94 -15.66 -1.97 12.81
C SER A 94 -14.72 -1.33 11.79
N ILE A 95 -15.25 -0.42 10.99
CA ILE A 95 -14.49 0.39 10.03
C ILE A 95 -14.80 1.85 10.33
N GLY A 96 -13.76 2.61 10.71
CA GLY A 96 -13.92 4.01 11.10
C GLY A 96 -12.91 4.90 10.35
N LEU A 97 -13.42 5.91 9.65
CA LEU A 97 -12.63 6.85 8.86
C LEU A 97 -12.83 8.29 9.33
N SER A 98 -11.93 9.16 8.93
CA SER A 98 -12.19 10.60 9.02
C SER A 98 -13.44 10.95 8.23
N ASN A 99 -14.27 11.86 8.70
CA ASN A 99 -15.51 12.27 8.02
C ASN A 99 -15.28 12.76 6.58
N LYS A 100 -14.09 13.30 6.28
CA LYS A 100 -13.72 13.65 4.89
C LYS A 100 -13.71 12.45 3.93
N ASP A 101 -13.50 11.26 4.44
CA ASP A 101 -13.48 10.01 3.69
C ASP A 101 -14.80 9.21 3.84
N LYS A 102 -15.87 9.83 4.36
CA LYS A 102 -17.19 9.19 4.56
C LYS A 102 -17.77 8.62 3.27
N ILE A 103 -17.58 9.30 2.14
CA ILE A 103 -17.99 8.79 0.82
C ILE A 103 -17.34 7.43 0.52
N HIS A 104 -16.09 7.26 0.90
CA HIS A 104 -15.41 5.97 0.75
C HIS A 104 -15.98 4.90 1.67
N LEU A 105 -16.36 5.25 2.90
CA LEU A 105 -17.05 4.33 3.81
C LEU A 105 -18.41 3.90 3.23
N GLU A 106 -19.13 4.76 2.50
CA GLU A 106 -20.35 4.37 1.78
C GLU A 106 -20.04 3.40 0.62
N LYS A 107 -18.93 3.60 -0.12
CA LYS A 107 -18.49 2.63 -1.14
C LYS A 107 -18.21 1.26 -0.51
N ILE A 108 -17.51 1.22 0.62
CA ILE A 108 -17.23 -0.01 1.38
C ILE A 108 -18.52 -0.67 1.85
N LYS A 109 -19.46 0.11 2.39
CA LYS A 109 -20.77 -0.36 2.82
C LYS A 109 -21.54 -1.02 1.66
N ASN A 110 -21.58 -0.37 0.50
CA ASN A 110 -22.23 -0.90 -0.70
C ASN A 110 -21.56 -2.19 -1.19
N ALA A 111 -20.23 -2.24 -1.21
CA ALA A 111 -19.48 -3.44 -1.60
C ALA A 111 -19.69 -4.62 -0.65
N LEU A 112 -19.91 -4.36 0.64
CA LEU A 112 -20.29 -5.34 1.65
C LEU A 112 -21.78 -5.74 1.57
N GLY A 113 -22.58 -5.09 0.71
CA GLY A 113 -24.03 -5.24 0.72
C GLY A 113 -24.65 -4.95 2.08
N ALA A 114 -24.06 -4.03 2.85
CA ALA A 114 -24.45 -3.80 4.24
C ALA A 114 -25.53 -2.72 4.36
N GLU A 115 -26.54 -3.00 5.17
CA GLU A 115 -27.59 -2.03 5.55
C GLU A 115 -27.23 -1.25 6.83
N ASN A 116 -26.13 -1.61 7.48
CA ASN A 116 -25.68 -1.01 8.72
C ASN A 116 -25.52 0.51 8.60
N PRO A 117 -26.01 1.30 9.60
CA PRO A 117 -25.86 2.74 9.57
C PRO A 117 -24.40 3.15 9.77
N ILE A 118 -24.03 4.27 9.15
CA ILE A 118 -22.78 4.97 9.41
C ILE A 118 -23.09 6.04 10.46
N HIS A 119 -22.38 6.01 11.58
CA HIS A 119 -22.51 6.97 12.66
C HIS A 119 -21.34 7.95 12.65
N ASP A 120 -21.64 9.23 12.73
CA ASP A 120 -20.66 10.29 12.91
C ASP A 120 -20.53 10.62 14.40
N TYR A 121 -19.31 10.79 14.89
CA TYR A 121 -19.06 11.19 16.27
C TYR A 121 -17.81 12.05 16.39
N ASP A 122 -17.81 12.95 17.38
CA ASP A 122 -16.70 13.84 17.65
C ASP A 122 -15.58 13.09 18.40
N VAL A 123 -14.37 13.19 17.89
CA VAL A 123 -13.16 12.71 18.55
C VAL A 123 -12.44 13.94 19.14
N LYS A 124 -12.49 14.08 20.47
CA LYS A 124 -11.77 15.14 21.19
C LYS A 124 -10.31 14.76 21.36
N THR A 125 -9.51 15.12 20.39
CA THR A 125 -8.06 14.85 20.36
C THR A 125 -7.26 15.90 21.13
N SER A 126 -7.84 17.10 21.31
CA SER A 126 -7.25 18.20 22.08
C SER A 126 -6.93 17.85 23.53
N LYS A 127 -7.66 16.90 24.16
CA LYS A 127 -7.35 16.37 25.49
C LYS A 127 -6.08 15.52 25.54
N GLN A 128 -5.73 14.86 24.43
CA GLN A 128 -4.56 13.99 24.32
C GLN A 128 -3.33 14.77 23.84
N ASN A 129 -3.53 15.72 22.95
CA ASN A 129 -2.47 16.61 22.45
C ASN A 129 -3.08 17.98 22.08
N PRO A 130 -2.71 19.08 22.77
CA PRO A 130 -3.25 20.43 22.51
C PRO A 130 -3.01 20.97 21.10
N LYS A 131 -2.08 20.36 20.36
CA LYS A 131 -1.77 20.71 18.96
C LYS A 131 -2.71 20.01 17.94
N TRP A 132 -3.54 19.10 18.38
CA TRP A 132 -4.46 18.37 17.53
C TRP A 132 -5.85 18.98 17.63
N ASN A 133 -6.46 19.25 16.49
CA ASN A 133 -7.83 19.71 16.43
C ASN A 133 -8.79 18.55 16.66
N ASP A 134 -9.93 18.82 17.26
CA ASP A 134 -11.02 17.88 17.34
C ASP A 134 -11.49 17.52 15.92
N THR A 135 -11.79 16.24 15.69
CA THR A 135 -12.14 15.71 14.37
C THR A 135 -13.42 14.90 14.45
N ILE A 136 -14.21 14.95 13.38
CA ILE A 136 -15.36 14.07 13.21
C ILE A 136 -14.90 12.78 12.55
N LYS A 137 -15.29 11.64 13.14
CA LYS A 137 -15.11 10.32 12.54
C LYS A 137 -16.46 9.73 12.15
N SER A 138 -16.47 9.03 11.03
CA SER A 138 -17.59 8.22 10.55
C SER A 138 -17.25 6.75 10.74
N GLU A 139 -18.12 5.98 11.39
CA GLU A 139 -17.88 4.58 11.73
C GLU A 139 -19.07 3.71 11.36
N MET A 140 -18.81 2.56 10.79
CA MET A 140 -19.76 1.49 10.55
C MET A 140 -19.34 0.24 11.32
N LYS A 141 -20.32 -0.44 11.96
CA LYS A 141 -20.11 -1.69 12.68
C LYS A 141 -21.01 -2.78 12.13
N ILE A 142 -20.43 -3.94 11.85
CA ILE A 142 -21.12 -5.14 11.36
C ILE A 142 -20.87 -6.25 12.37
N SER A 143 -21.96 -6.89 12.84
CA SER A 143 -21.89 -8.05 13.73
C SER A 143 -22.10 -9.30 12.88
N SER A 144 -21.05 -10.05 12.60
CA SER A 144 -21.09 -11.31 11.85
C SER A 144 -19.97 -12.23 12.30
N ALA A 145 -20.30 -13.45 12.69
CA ALA A 145 -19.34 -14.47 13.03
C ALA A 145 -18.63 -15.00 11.77
N GLN A 146 -19.34 -15.04 10.64
CA GLN A 146 -18.79 -15.50 9.37
C GLN A 146 -17.71 -14.55 8.86
N ILE A 147 -18.01 -13.24 8.74
CA ILE A 147 -17.03 -12.22 8.34
C ILE A 147 -15.80 -12.24 9.26
N TYR A 148 -16.02 -12.34 10.58
CA TYR A 148 -14.90 -12.41 11.53
C TYR A 148 -14.02 -13.64 11.30
N SER A 149 -14.62 -14.81 11.03
CA SER A 149 -13.89 -16.04 10.75
C SER A 149 -13.13 -15.96 9.43
N ASP A 150 -13.78 -15.50 8.37
CA ASP A 150 -13.20 -15.45 7.02
C ASP A 150 -12.06 -14.45 6.92
N LEU A 151 -12.11 -13.34 7.64
CA LEU A 151 -11.02 -12.37 7.68
C LEU A 151 -9.71 -12.95 8.26
N GLN A 152 -9.77 -14.03 9.05
CA GLN A 152 -8.57 -14.68 9.57
C GLN A 152 -7.72 -15.32 8.46
N ARG A 153 -8.30 -15.76 7.34
CA ARG A 153 -7.51 -16.26 6.20
C ARG A 153 -6.59 -15.20 5.60
N PHE A 154 -6.94 -13.89 5.81
CA PHE A 154 -6.13 -12.76 5.40
C PHE A 154 -5.16 -12.30 6.50
N ASN A 155 -4.93 -13.12 7.52
CA ASN A 155 -4.13 -12.82 8.72
C ASN A 155 -4.67 -11.60 9.51
N ILE A 156 -5.96 -11.25 9.31
CA ILE A 156 -6.59 -10.16 10.03
C ILE A 156 -7.16 -10.72 11.33
N THR A 157 -6.52 -10.34 12.44
CA THR A 157 -6.85 -10.79 13.79
C THR A 157 -7.16 -9.60 14.71
N GLU A 158 -7.64 -9.87 15.92
CA GLU A 158 -7.77 -8.82 16.93
C GLU A 158 -6.40 -8.22 17.25
N ARG A 159 -6.34 -6.89 17.45
CA ARG A 159 -5.11 -6.16 17.81
C ARG A 159 -3.96 -6.33 16.80
N LYS A 160 -4.28 -6.49 15.52
CA LYS A 160 -3.35 -6.76 14.42
C LYS A 160 -2.23 -5.74 14.19
N THR A 161 -2.30 -4.55 14.77
CA THR A 161 -1.38 -3.43 14.51
C THR A 161 0.10 -3.82 14.56
N HIS A 162 0.48 -4.73 15.49
CA HIS A 162 1.86 -5.17 15.65
C HIS A 162 2.12 -6.61 15.18
N THR A 163 1.09 -7.31 14.74
CA THR A 163 1.17 -8.75 14.42
C THR A 163 0.74 -9.09 13.00
N LEU A 164 0.25 -8.11 12.24
CA LEU A 164 -0.19 -8.32 10.87
C LEU A 164 0.96 -8.86 10.02
N THR A 165 0.69 -9.91 9.26
CA THR A 165 1.60 -10.48 8.26
C THR A 165 0.90 -10.58 6.93
N PHE A 166 1.63 -10.52 5.83
CA PHE A 166 1.08 -10.79 4.51
C PHE A 166 0.75 -12.29 4.42
N PRO A 167 -0.47 -12.68 3.98
CA PRO A 167 -0.84 -14.09 3.90
C PRO A 167 0.04 -14.84 2.87
N ASP A 168 0.66 -15.94 3.28
CA ASP A 168 1.57 -16.68 2.39
C ASP A 168 0.88 -17.22 1.15
N TRP A 169 -0.35 -17.74 1.28
CA TRP A 169 -1.14 -18.25 0.17
C TRP A 169 -1.46 -17.19 -0.90
N MET A 170 -1.43 -15.90 -0.52
CA MET A 170 -1.80 -14.78 -1.41
C MET A 170 -0.60 -14.25 -2.20
N LYS A 171 0.64 -14.61 -1.85
CA LYS A 171 1.84 -14.03 -2.46
C LYS A 171 1.88 -14.19 -3.99
N ASP A 172 1.38 -15.32 -4.49
CA ASP A 172 1.33 -15.61 -5.94
C ASP A 172 -0.09 -15.54 -6.51
N HIS A 173 -1.07 -15.07 -5.71
CA HIS A 173 -2.45 -15.02 -6.13
C HIS A 173 -2.71 -13.89 -7.14
N PRO A 174 -3.46 -14.12 -8.25
CA PRO A 174 -3.67 -13.11 -9.30
C PRO A 174 -4.39 -11.85 -8.80
N LEU A 175 -5.22 -11.97 -7.76
CA LEU A 175 -5.95 -10.82 -7.16
C LEU A 175 -5.17 -10.12 -6.04
N ARG A 176 -3.90 -10.48 -5.77
CA ARG A 176 -3.11 -9.87 -4.67
C ARG A 176 -3.00 -8.36 -4.76
N HIS A 177 -2.95 -7.81 -5.98
CA HIS A 177 -2.85 -6.35 -6.18
C HIS A 177 -4.08 -5.60 -5.65
N HIS A 178 -5.27 -6.21 -5.64
CA HIS A 178 -6.46 -5.62 -5.03
C HIS A 178 -6.35 -5.56 -3.51
N PHE A 179 -5.81 -6.60 -2.86
CA PHE A 179 -5.52 -6.56 -1.42
C PHE A 179 -4.47 -5.49 -1.10
N ILE A 180 -3.40 -5.43 -1.89
CA ILE A 180 -2.36 -4.42 -1.75
C ILE A 180 -2.95 -3.01 -1.91
N ARG A 181 -3.81 -2.78 -2.92
CA ARG A 181 -4.51 -1.51 -3.11
C ARG A 181 -5.34 -1.14 -1.88
N GLY A 182 -6.14 -2.06 -1.37
CA GLY A 182 -6.95 -1.81 -0.17
C GLY A 182 -6.08 -1.42 1.03
N TYR A 183 -4.97 -2.11 1.26
CA TYR A 183 -4.03 -1.79 2.33
C TYR A 183 -3.39 -0.41 2.15
N ILE A 184 -3.00 -0.07 0.93
CA ILE A 184 -2.41 1.24 0.61
C ILE A 184 -3.45 2.36 0.73
N ASP A 185 -4.70 2.12 0.39
CA ASP A 185 -5.79 3.08 0.61
C ASP A 185 -6.03 3.37 2.10
N GLY A 186 -5.76 2.43 3.00
CA GLY A 186 -5.67 2.70 4.44
C GLY A 186 -4.35 3.40 4.81
N ASP A 187 -3.26 2.67 4.85
CA ASP A 187 -1.98 3.05 5.46
C ASP A 187 -0.91 3.60 4.50
N GLY A 188 -1.19 3.70 3.19
CA GLY A 188 -0.26 4.23 2.19
C GLY A 188 -0.46 5.72 1.91
N SER A 189 0.48 6.32 1.21
CA SER A 189 0.42 7.71 0.78
C SER A 189 1.29 7.96 -0.45
N PHE A 190 0.77 8.75 -1.40
CA PHE A 190 1.56 9.40 -2.43
C PHE A 190 1.69 10.88 -2.07
N TYR A 191 2.91 11.41 -2.09
CA TYR A 191 3.16 12.80 -1.72
C TYR A 191 4.34 13.39 -2.50
N HIS A 192 4.39 14.72 -2.51
CA HIS A 192 5.46 15.47 -3.13
C HIS A 192 6.43 16.00 -2.10
N SER A 193 7.71 16.01 -2.44
CA SER A 193 8.72 16.73 -1.67
C SER A 193 9.65 17.50 -2.62
N VAL A 194 10.00 18.70 -2.21
CA VAL A 194 11.05 19.48 -2.84
C VAL A 194 12.32 19.30 -2.01
N GLY A 195 13.29 18.58 -2.54
CA GLY A 195 14.59 18.43 -1.86
C GLY A 195 15.27 19.78 -1.63
N LYS A 196 15.96 19.94 -0.48
CA LYS A 196 16.73 21.15 -0.16
C LYS A 196 17.65 21.53 -1.35
N GLY A 197 17.48 22.75 -1.89
CA GLY A 197 18.27 23.24 -3.03
C GLY A 197 17.83 22.71 -4.40
N LYS A 198 16.74 21.94 -4.51
CA LYS A 198 16.20 21.46 -5.80
C LYS A 198 14.97 22.28 -6.19
N LYS A 199 14.87 22.66 -7.46
CA LYS A 199 13.67 23.33 -8.01
C LYS A 199 12.56 22.36 -8.40
N VAL A 200 12.87 21.06 -8.52
CA VAL A 200 11.96 20.03 -9.03
C VAL A 200 11.32 19.29 -7.88
N LYS A 201 10.00 19.23 -7.86
CA LYS A 201 9.22 18.36 -6.97
C LYS A 201 9.51 16.90 -7.33
N GLN A 202 9.79 16.08 -6.34
CA GLN A 202 9.90 14.64 -6.48
C GLN A 202 8.68 13.98 -5.85
N VAL A 203 8.24 12.90 -6.47
CA VAL A 203 7.16 12.07 -5.95
C VAL A 203 7.72 10.98 -5.08
N PHE A 204 7.01 10.70 -4.03
CA PHE A 204 7.27 9.61 -3.12
C PHE A 204 5.99 8.82 -2.88
N PHE A 205 6.16 7.52 -2.78
CA PHE A 205 5.19 6.59 -2.24
C PHE A 205 5.70 6.09 -0.89
N SER A 206 4.86 6.06 0.12
CA SER A 206 5.19 5.54 1.44
C SER A 206 4.04 4.72 1.99
N VAL A 207 4.35 3.60 2.65
CA VAL A 207 3.38 2.76 3.35
C VAL A 207 3.93 2.32 4.69
N ARG A 208 3.06 2.22 5.68
CA ARG A 208 3.39 1.81 7.05
C ARG A 208 2.81 0.44 7.35
N GLY A 209 3.45 -0.28 8.26
CA GLY A 209 2.99 -1.59 8.70
C GLY A 209 4.03 -2.31 9.55
N THR A 210 3.76 -3.56 9.92
CA THR A 210 4.77 -4.40 10.58
C THR A 210 5.93 -4.67 9.62
N THR A 211 7.13 -4.83 10.14
CA THR A 211 8.31 -5.14 9.30
C THR A 211 8.09 -6.42 8.48
N GLN A 212 7.45 -7.43 9.08
CA GLN A 212 7.20 -8.71 8.42
C GLN A 212 6.22 -8.55 7.25
N PHE A 213 5.12 -7.83 7.43
CA PHE A 213 4.17 -7.52 6.36
C PHE A 213 4.85 -6.74 5.22
N LEU A 214 5.58 -5.68 5.57
CA LEU A 214 6.25 -4.83 4.59
C LEU A 214 7.39 -5.54 3.84
N THR A 215 8.05 -6.52 4.46
CA THR A 215 9.07 -7.35 3.77
C THR A 215 8.43 -8.16 2.64
N SER A 216 7.29 -8.81 2.90
CA SER A 216 6.56 -9.54 1.87
C SER A 216 5.99 -8.60 0.81
N LEU A 217 5.38 -7.49 1.22
CA LEU A 217 4.87 -6.46 0.31
C LEU A 217 5.97 -5.91 -0.60
N ARG A 218 7.14 -5.60 -0.06
CA ARG A 218 8.30 -5.14 -0.82
C ARG A 218 8.71 -6.15 -1.89
N SER A 219 8.88 -7.43 -1.50
CA SER A 219 9.29 -8.48 -2.44
C SER A 219 8.29 -8.63 -3.60
N ILE A 220 6.99 -8.54 -3.31
CA ILE A 220 5.93 -8.60 -4.33
C ILE A 220 6.02 -7.38 -5.27
N LEU A 221 6.09 -6.17 -4.72
CA LEU A 221 6.15 -4.95 -5.54
C LEU A 221 7.42 -4.88 -6.37
N GLU A 222 8.56 -5.32 -5.83
CA GLU A 222 9.84 -5.34 -6.55
C GLU A 222 9.81 -6.34 -7.71
N ALA A 223 9.23 -7.52 -7.51
CA ALA A 223 9.07 -8.53 -8.56
C ALA A 223 8.05 -8.07 -9.63
N ASP A 224 6.86 -7.64 -9.23
CA ASP A 224 5.79 -7.25 -10.16
C ASP A 224 6.14 -6.01 -11.01
N LEU A 225 6.98 -5.13 -10.49
CA LEU A 225 7.33 -3.86 -11.13
C LEU A 225 8.78 -3.82 -11.65
N ASN A 226 9.50 -4.95 -11.60
CA ASN A 226 10.92 -5.04 -11.99
C ASN A 226 11.80 -3.98 -11.30
N LEU A 227 11.67 -3.87 -9.97
CA LEU A 227 12.39 -2.89 -9.15
C LEU A 227 13.57 -3.50 -8.37
N GLU A 228 13.98 -4.72 -8.65
CA GLU A 228 14.98 -5.49 -7.89
C GLU A 228 16.33 -4.75 -7.72
N GLU A 229 16.75 -3.99 -8.73
CA GLU A 229 17.95 -3.15 -8.62
C GLU A 229 17.77 -1.91 -7.70
N ARG A 230 16.57 -1.67 -7.18
CA ARG A 230 16.20 -0.50 -6.40
C ARG A 230 15.62 -0.87 -5.03
N THR A 231 15.99 -2.03 -4.53
CA THR A 231 15.56 -2.52 -3.21
C THR A 231 15.75 -1.45 -2.14
N LYS A 232 14.68 -1.17 -1.41
CA LYS A 232 14.65 -0.19 -0.32
C LYS A 232 14.62 -0.89 1.01
N GLU A 233 15.39 -0.38 1.95
CA GLU A 233 15.32 -0.82 3.33
C GLU A 233 14.05 -0.34 4.00
N ILE A 234 13.45 -1.21 4.82
CA ILE A 234 12.33 -0.86 5.68
C ILE A 234 12.87 -0.14 6.89
N ARG A 235 12.55 1.14 7.01
CA ARG A 235 12.95 1.95 8.16
C ARG A 235 11.98 1.77 9.31
N LEU A 236 12.46 1.77 10.55
CA LEU A 236 11.61 1.77 11.73
C LEU A 236 11.35 3.23 12.19
N ASN A 237 10.09 3.53 12.43
CA ASN A 237 9.66 4.79 13.01
C ASN A 237 8.70 4.49 14.17
N ASN A 238 9.14 4.73 15.41
CA ASN A 238 8.38 4.41 16.63
C ASN A 238 7.89 2.94 16.68
N GLY A 239 8.73 1.99 16.27
CA GLY A 239 8.40 0.56 16.28
C GLY A 239 7.53 0.09 15.10
N ILE A 240 7.11 0.98 14.22
CA ILE A 240 6.35 0.68 13.00
C ILE A 240 7.29 0.76 11.79
N GLY A 241 7.23 -0.22 10.91
CA GLY A 241 7.97 -0.22 9.66
C GLY A 241 7.44 0.84 8.68
N VAL A 242 8.35 1.42 7.89
CA VAL A 242 8.04 2.33 6.79
C VAL A 242 8.79 1.87 5.56
N LEU A 243 8.07 1.53 4.50
CA LEU A 243 8.60 1.27 3.18
C LEU A 243 8.32 2.48 2.30
N GLU A 244 9.36 3.00 1.63
CA GLU A 244 9.26 4.21 0.84
C GLU A 244 9.99 4.08 -0.50
N TYR A 245 9.30 4.40 -1.57
CA TYR A 245 9.86 4.53 -2.91
C TYR A 245 9.80 5.98 -3.37
N GLY A 246 10.84 6.44 -4.07
CA GLY A 246 10.90 7.78 -4.62
C GLY A 246 11.22 7.77 -6.11
N GLY A 247 10.74 8.80 -6.79
CA GLY A 247 10.98 9.06 -8.21
C GLY A 247 9.75 8.79 -9.07
N ASN A 248 9.57 9.66 -10.06
CA ASN A 248 8.35 9.70 -10.87
C ASN A 248 8.07 8.37 -11.59
N ARG A 249 9.11 7.71 -12.13
CA ARG A 249 8.95 6.44 -12.85
C ARG A 249 8.42 5.32 -11.95
N VAL A 250 9.00 5.18 -10.76
CA VAL A 250 8.59 4.13 -9.81
C VAL A 250 7.18 4.42 -9.27
N CYS A 251 6.91 5.68 -8.89
CA CYS A 251 5.61 6.06 -8.38
C CYS A 251 4.51 5.97 -9.45
N LYS A 252 4.82 6.22 -10.73
CA LYS A 252 3.90 6.00 -11.86
C LYS A 252 3.56 4.51 -12.00
N ALA A 253 4.57 3.65 -12.02
CA ALA A 253 4.35 2.20 -12.12
C ALA A 253 3.53 1.66 -10.93
N LEU A 254 3.80 2.16 -9.72
CA LEU A 254 3.00 1.84 -8.53
C LEU A 254 1.54 2.34 -8.66
N ALA A 255 1.32 3.55 -9.17
CA ALA A 255 -0.02 4.09 -9.37
C ALA A 255 -0.82 3.27 -10.39
N GLU A 256 -0.20 2.90 -11.50
CA GLU A 256 -0.80 2.05 -12.54
C GLU A 256 -1.11 0.66 -11.98
N TYR A 257 -0.16 0.01 -11.31
CA TYR A 257 -0.34 -1.30 -10.67
C TYR A 257 -1.53 -1.33 -9.69
N LEU A 258 -1.70 -0.24 -8.93
CA LEU A 258 -2.74 -0.19 -7.90
C LEU A 258 -4.12 0.20 -8.46
N TYR A 259 -4.18 1.10 -9.45
CA TYR A 259 -5.43 1.80 -9.75
C TYR A 259 -5.89 1.72 -11.21
N GLN A 260 -5.11 1.14 -12.15
CA GLN A 260 -5.45 1.16 -13.57
C GLN A 260 -6.83 0.55 -13.83
N ASP A 261 -7.08 -0.66 -13.29
CA ASP A 261 -8.31 -1.42 -13.50
C ASP A 261 -9.20 -1.47 -12.24
N ALA A 262 -9.00 -0.52 -11.33
CA ALA A 262 -9.68 -0.51 -10.05
C ALA A 262 -11.13 -0.03 -10.17
N THR A 263 -12.09 -0.81 -9.66
CA THR A 263 -13.49 -0.41 -9.54
C THR A 263 -13.82 0.20 -8.18
N ILE A 264 -13.07 -0.18 -7.13
CA ILE A 264 -13.21 0.37 -5.77
C ILE A 264 -11.87 0.90 -5.28
N TYR A 265 -11.81 2.15 -4.84
CA TYR A 265 -10.62 2.86 -4.37
C TYR A 265 -10.99 4.11 -3.58
N LEU A 266 -10.05 4.62 -2.77
CA LEU A 266 -10.15 5.91 -2.09
C LEU A 266 -9.76 7.04 -3.04
N ASP A 267 -10.74 7.87 -3.45
CA ASP A 267 -10.60 8.88 -4.53
C ASP A 267 -9.38 9.77 -4.35
N ARG A 268 -9.24 10.41 -3.19
CA ARG A 268 -8.12 11.33 -2.92
C ARG A 268 -6.73 10.66 -3.05
N LYS A 269 -6.61 9.35 -2.76
CA LYS A 269 -5.34 8.63 -2.90
C LYS A 269 -5.05 8.27 -4.35
N ARG A 270 -6.07 7.86 -5.09
CA ARG A 270 -5.96 7.67 -6.53
C ARG A 270 -5.60 8.97 -7.24
N GLU A 271 -6.27 10.07 -6.91
CA GLU A 271 -5.96 11.39 -7.46
C GLU A 271 -4.51 11.78 -7.14
N ALA A 272 -4.05 11.62 -5.88
CA ALA A 272 -2.68 11.87 -5.50
C ALA A 272 -1.69 10.99 -6.27
N ALA A 273 -2.01 9.70 -6.49
CA ALA A 273 -1.17 8.76 -7.22
C ALA A 273 -0.99 9.14 -8.70
N PHE A 274 -2.01 9.73 -9.33
CA PHE A 274 -1.99 10.14 -10.73
C PHE A 274 -1.69 11.62 -10.96
N ALA A 275 -1.63 12.43 -9.92
CA ALA A 275 -1.33 13.87 -10.02
C ALA A 275 0.01 14.19 -10.72
N PHE A 276 0.86 13.17 -10.92
CA PHE A 276 2.20 13.30 -11.53
C PHE A 276 2.27 12.85 -12.98
N GLN A 277 1.22 12.29 -13.52
CA GLN A 277 1.22 11.85 -14.92
C GLN A 277 1.33 13.02 -15.90
N ALA A 278 0.93 14.23 -15.46
CA ALA A 278 1.13 15.47 -16.21
C ALA A 278 2.60 15.88 -16.40
N TRP A 279 3.54 15.16 -15.75
CA TRP A 279 4.99 15.41 -15.87
C TRP A 279 5.62 14.39 -16.83
N ASP A 280 4.95 14.08 -17.91
CA ASP A 280 5.50 13.23 -18.96
C ASP A 280 6.70 13.93 -19.62
N THR A 281 7.69 13.16 -19.98
CA THR A 281 8.95 13.60 -20.60
C THR A 281 8.77 14.43 -21.90
N LYS A 282 7.57 14.49 -22.44
CA LYS A 282 7.23 15.36 -23.57
C LYS A 282 7.46 16.85 -23.26
N GLU A 283 6.96 17.34 -22.13
CA GLU A 283 7.13 18.75 -21.73
C GLU A 283 8.61 19.14 -21.50
N PHE A 284 9.44 18.19 -21.03
CA PHE A 284 10.84 18.50 -20.75
C PHE A 284 11.66 18.81 -22.02
N PHE A 285 11.32 18.22 -23.15
CA PHE A 285 11.96 18.51 -24.43
C PHE A 285 11.35 19.74 -25.09
N GLU A 286 10.02 19.90 -25.02
CA GLU A 286 9.31 21.04 -25.57
C GLU A 286 9.66 22.34 -24.85
N ASP A 287 9.78 22.33 -23.53
CA ASP A 287 10.22 23.48 -22.73
C ASP A 287 11.66 23.93 -23.06
N LYS A 288 12.50 23.04 -23.60
CA LYS A 288 13.86 23.38 -24.03
C LYS A 288 13.97 23.63 -25.54
N GLY A 289 12.88 23.54 -26.29
CA GLY A 289 12.87 23.72 -27.76
C GLY A 289 13.72 22.68 -28.48
N ILE A 290 13.99 21.51 -27.88
CA ILE A 290 14.77 20.43 -28.49
C ILE A 290 13.81 19.36 -28.99
N SER A 291 13.73 19.19 -30.30
CA SER A 291 12.93 18.11 -30.87
C SER A 291 13.60 16.74 -30.68
N LYS A 292 12.80 15.68 -30.76
CA LYS A 292 13.29 14.31 -30.74
C LYS A 292 14.35 14.08 -31.84
N GLU A 293 14.05 14.56 -33.03
CA GLU A 293 14.85 14.44 -34.24
C GLU A 293 16.20 15.15 -34.05
N ALA A 294 16.23 16.35 -33.49
CA ALA A 294 17.43 17.08 -33.16
C ALA A 294 18.34 16.35 -32.18
N LEU A 295 17.74 15.65 -31.16
CA LEU A 295 18.52 14.83 -30.22
C LEU A 295 19.14 13.62 -30.94
N GLU A 296 18.37 12.94 -31.78
CA GLU A 296 18.80 11.76 -32.51
C GLU A 296 19.88 12.12 -33.51
N GLU A 297 19.71 13.19 -34.29
CA GLU A 297 20.71 13.69 -35.24
C GLU A 297 22.02 14.04 -34.53
N SER A 298 21.97 14.80 -33.44
CA SER A 298 23.16 15.14 -32.66
C SER A 298 23.83 13.86 -32.12
N TYR A 299 23.07 12.87 -31.70
CA TYR A 299 23.60 11.60 -31.17
C TYR A 299 24.27 10.75 -32.29
N PHE A 300 23.64 10.59 -33.44
CA PHE A 300 24.21 9.86 -34.56
C PHE A 300 25.49 10.51 -35.09
N ARG A 301 25.57 11.83 -35.06
CA ARG A 301 26.73 12.60 -35.44
C ARG A 301 27.88 12.46 -34.43
N THR A 302 27.57 12.63 -33.12
CA THR A 302 28.60 12.62 -32.07
C THR A 302 29.00 11.22 -31.62
N LYS A 303 28.13 10.23 -31.82
CA LYS A 303 28.22 8.83 -31.33
C LYS A 303 28.57 8.75 -29.83
N SER A 304 28.18 9.76 -29.04
CA SER A 304 28.54 9.89 -27.63
C SER A 304 27.47 10.59 -26.83
N ILE A 305 26.93 9.90 -25.86
CA ILE A 305 25.91 10.45 -24.91
C ILE A 305 26.44 11.73 -24.24
N SER A 306 27.68 11.72 -23.80
CA SER A 306 28.31 12.88 -23.14
C SER A 306 28.41 14.09 -24.02
N LYS A 307 28.83 13.92 -25.28
CA LYS A 307 28.95 15.02 -26.25
C LYS A 307 27.60 15.56 -26.66
N THR A 308 26.63 14.69 -26.95
CA THR A 308 25.23 15.06 -27.26
C THR A 308 24.61 15.82 -26.10
N ALA A 309 24.79 15.34 -24.86
CA ALA A 309 24.28 16.00 -23.67
C ALA A 309 24.84 17.42 -23.51
N LYS A 310 26.16 17.59 -23.74
CA LYS A 310 26.82 18.88 -23.66
C LYS A 310 26.36 19.83 -24.77
N GLU A 311 26.25 19.35 -25.99
CA GLU A 311 25.84 20.11 -27.15
C GLU A 311 24.44 20.66 -27.03
N LEU A 312 23.49 19.82 -26.58
CA LEU A 312 22.09 20.17 -26.43
C LEU A 312 21.74 20.72 -25.05
N ASN A 313 22.74 20.97 -24.19
CA ASN A 313 22.54 21.41 -22.81
C ASN A 313 21.55 20.51 -22.02
N LEU A 314 21.70 19.19 -22.21
CA LEU A 314 20.94 18.14 -21.52
C LEU A 314 21.80 17.40 -20.51
N THR A 315 21.17 16.60 -19.64
CA THR A 315 21.91 15.64 -18.82
C THR A 315 22.21 14.37 -19.61
N MET A 316 23.33 13.69 -19.31
CA MET A 316 23.65 12.40 -19.91
C MET A 316 22.53 11.38 -19.69
N GLY A 317 21.89 11.39 -18.50
CA GLY A 317 20.76 10.53 -18.20
C GLY A 317 19.54 10.80 -19.09
N THR A 318 19.27 12.05 -19.43
CA THR A 318 18.20 12.42 -20.36
C THR A 318 18.43 11.85 -21.75
N VAL A 319 19.64 12.01 -22.28
CA VAL A 319 20.01 11.45 -23.59
C VAL A 319 19.95 9.93 -23.57
N TYR A 320 20.53 9.28 -22.56
CA TYR A 320 20.53 7.82 -22.40
C TYR A 320 19.12 7.23 -22.37
N ASN A 321 18.24 7.81 -21.52
CA ASN A 321 16.85 7.35 -21.41
C ASN A 321 16.06 7.54 -22.71
N HIS A 322 16.33 8.61 -23.45
CA HIS A 322 15.71 8.82 -24.77
C HIS A 322 16.12 7.74 -25.77
N LEU A 323 17.42 7.43 -25.83
CA LEU A 323 17.95 6.41 -26.74
C LEU A 323 17.35 5.02 -26.41
N LEU A 324 17.29 4.65 -25.13
CA LEU A 324 16.67 3.40 -24.69
C LEU A 324 15.19 3.33 -25.04
N LYS A 325 14.44 4.40 -24.76
CA LYS A 325 12.98 4.44 -25.01
C LYS A 325 12.63 4.27 -26.49
N ASN A 326 13.51 4.72 -27.39
CA ASN A 326 13.28 4.66 -28.82
C ASN A 326 14.03 3.51 -29.50
N ASN A 327 14.59 2.56 -28.72
CA ASN A 327 15.38 1.42 -29.22
C ASN A 327 16.55 1.83 -30.14
N ILE A 328 17.18 2.98 -29.87
CA ILE A 328 18.32 3.46 -30.62
C ILE A 328 19.57 2.81 -30.07
N GLU A 329 20.39 2.22 -30.96
CA GLU A 329 21.63 1.58 -30.58
C GLU A 329 22.59 2.54 -29.88
N ILE A 330 23.07 2.10 -28.70
CA ILE A 330 24.00 2.91 -27.91
C ILE A 330 25.41 2.53 -28.25
N PHE A 331 26.10 3.34 -29.06
CA PHE A 331 27.48 3.12 -29.54
C PHE A 331 28.54 3.02 -28.44
N GLU A 332 28.27 3.60 -27.27
CA GLU A 332 29.10 3.54 -26.07
C GLU A 332 28.30 3.38 -24.81
N SER A 333 27.71 2.24 -24.56
CA SER A 333 27.08 1.99 -23.27
C SER A 333 28.16 1.95 -22.17
N PRO A 334 27.89 2.42 -20.95
CA PRO A 334 28.79 2.24 -19.81
C PRO A 334 29.16 0.77 -19.60
N GLN A 335 28.25 -0.13 -19.98
CA GLN A 335 28.40 -1.56 -19.88
C GLN A 335 29.34 -2.13 -20.92
N ALA A 336 29.23 -1.69 -22.20
CA ALA A 336 30.14 -2.05 -23.27
C ALA A 336 31.57 -1.52 -23.02
N LYS A 337 31.69 -0.29 -22.48
CA LYS A 337 33.00 0.25 -22.02
C LYS A 337 33.58 -0.59 -20.88
N ARG A 338 32.74 -1.03 -19.95
CA ARG A 338 33.16 -1.86 -18.82
C ARG A 338 33.60 -3.26 -19.28
N GLU A 339 32.85 -3.88 -20.19
CA GLU A 339 33.20 -5.19 -20.75
C GLU A 339 34.46 -5.14 -21.59
N LYS A 340 34.62 -4.13 -22.46
CA LYS A 340 35.83 -3.87 -23.21
C LYS A 340 37.03 -3.57 -22.32
N PHE A 341 36.80 -2.85 -21.23
CA PHE A 341 37.78 -2.59 -20.21
C PHE A 341 38.18 -3.85 -19.47
N LEU A 342 37.20 -4.65 -19.00
CA LEU A 342 37.46 -5.90 -18.27
C LEU A 342 38.20 -6.94 -19.13
N SER A 343 37.91 -6.98 -20.42
CA SER A 343 38.62 -7.89 -21.35
C SER A 343 40.03 -7.43 -21.62
N ALA A 344 40.34 -6.15 -21.56
CA ALA A 344 41.67 -5.57 -21.77
C ALA A 344 42.51 -5.49 -20.47
N CYS A 345 41.88 -5.43 -19.31
CA CYS A 345 42.56 -5.25 -18.01
C CYS A 345 42.71 -6.58 -17.28
N THR A 346 43.32 -7.58 -17.89
CA THR A 346 43.71 -8.79 -17.17
C THR A 346 44.79 -8.49 -16.12
N PRO A 347 44.95 -9.29 -15.08
CA PRO A 347 46.01 -9.14 -14.09
C PRO A 347 47.41 -9.06 -14.73
N GLU A 348 47.62 -9.85 -15.76
CA GLU A 348 48.90 -9.89 -16.55
C GLU A 348 49.14 -8.57 -17.29
N ALA A 349 48.12 -8.07 -18.00
CA ALA A 349 48.17 -6.80 -18.73
C ALA A 349 48.39 -5.61 -17.78
N LEU A 350 47.77 -5.62 -16.60
CA LEU A 350 47.98 -4.60 -15.57
C LEU A 350 49.38 -4.64 -14.99
N LYS A 351 49.94 -5.87 -14.75
CA LYS A 351 51.31 -6.07 -14.26
C LYS A 351 52.32 -5.60 -15.27
N GLU A 352 52.15 -5.92 -16.53
CA GLU A 352 53.03 -5.48 -17.63
C GLU A 352 52.95 -3.97 -17.80
N SER A 353 51.76 -3.40 -17.82
CA SER A 353 51.57 -1.95 -17.91
C SER A 353 52.25 -1.21 -16.75
N TYR A 354 52.12 -1.74 -15.51
CA TYR A 354 52.74 -1.11 -14.36
C TYR A 354 54.29 -1.23 -14.41
N LYS A 355 54.82 -2.36 -14.90
CA LYS A 355 56.24 -2.57 -15.11
C LYS A 355 56.78 -1.58 -16.16
N ASN A 356 56.04 -1.33 -17.23
CA ASN A 356 56.46 -0.46 -18.32
C ASN A 356 56.39 1.04 -17.97
N HIS A 357 55.37 1.46 -17.19
CA HIS A 357 55.12 2.86 -16.89
C HIS A 357 55.64 3.29 -15.51
N GLY A 358 55.83 2.37 -14.58
CA GLY A 358 56.32 2.66 -13.23
C GLY A 358 55.37 3.49 -12.35
N THR A 359 54.23 3.90 -12.86
CA THR A 359 53.32 4.80 -12.18
C THR A 359 51.85 4.44 -12.41
N ILE A 360 51.00 4.64 -11.37
CA ILE A 360 49.54 4.50 -11.48
C ILE A 360 48.98 5.42 -12.57
N SER A 361 49.54 6.60 -12.73
CA SER A 361 49.12 7.54 -13.79
C SER A 361 49.35 7.01 -15.20
N GLY A 362 50.47 6.32 -15.44
CA GLY A 362 50.81 5.69 -16.73
C GLY A 362 49.84 4.59 -17.07
N VAL A 363 49.55 3.70 -16.10
CA VAL A 363 48.55 2.65 -16.23
C VAL A 363 47.16 3.25 -16.47
N ALA A 364 46.73 4.25 -15.71
CA ALA A 364 45.45 4.92 -15.88
C ALA A 364 45.30 5.53 -17.29
N LYS A 365 46.36 6.10 -17.83
CA LYS A 365 46.36 6.68 -19.17
C LYS A 365 46.31 5.61 -20.29
N GLN A 366 47.07 4.52 -20.15
CA GLN A 366 47.08 3.43 -21.11
C GLN A 366 45.70 2.77 -21.24
N PHE A 367 45.03 2.53 -20.12
CA PHE A 367 43.68 1.91 -20.11
C PHE A 367 42.54 2.92 -20.19
N SER A 368 42.84 4.23 -20.36
CA SER A 368 41.81 5.30 -20.42
C SER A 368 40.86 5.33 -19.24
N ILE A 369 41.35 5.12 -18.02
CA ILE A 369 40.59 5.09 -16.76
C ILE A 369 41.10 6.14 -15.78
N GLY A 370 40.28 6.44 -14.76
CA GLY A 370 40.69 7.32 -13.66
C GLY A 370 41.75 6.67 -12.76
N LYS A 371 42.65 7.49 -12.18
CA LYS A 371 43.69 7.03 -11.26
C LYS A 371 43.15 6.19 -10.10
N THR A 372 42.04 6.58 -9.52
CA THR A 372 41.34 5.84 -8.42
C THR A 372 40.94 4.43 -8.87
N THR A 373 40.44 4.30 -10.09
CA THR A 373 40.06 3.02 -10.69
C THR A 373 41.29 2.18 -10.93
N ALA A 374 42.38 2.73 -11.52
CA ALA A 374 43.63 2.05 -11.73
C ALA A 374 44.24 1.55 -10.40
N THR A 375 44.26 2.39 -9.35
CA THR A 375 44.73 1.99 -8.01
C THR A 375 43.96 0.79 -7.49
N ARG A 376 42.61 0.80 -7.61
CA ARG A 376 41.76 -0.30 -7.12
C ARG A 376 42.08 -1.63 -7.84
N TYR A 377 42.25 -1.58 -9.17
CA TYR A 377 42.58 -2.80 -9.96
C TYR A 377 44.01 -3.30 -9.72
N LEU A 378 44.99 -2.40 -9.59
CA LEU A 378 46.34 -2.81 -9.25
C LEU A 378 46.45 -3.44 -7.88
N ARG A 379 45.70 -2.94 -6.88
CA ARG A 379 45.58 -3.55 -5.55
C ARG A 379 44.90 -4.90 -5.60
N SER A 380 43.78 -5.01 -6.32
CA SER A 380 43.04 -6.27 -6.43
C SER A 380 43.84 -7.36 -7.16
N ALA A 381 44.75 -6.96 -8.01
CA ALA A 381 45.68 -7.85 -8.72
C ALA A 381 46.99 -8.11 -7.93
N GLY A 382 47.15 -7.55 -6.72
CA GLY A 382 48.34 -7.75 -5.87
C GLY A 382 49.63 -7.13 -6.45
N ILE A 383 49.53 -6.05 -7.25
CA ILE A 383 50.66 -5.42 -7.93
C ILE A 383 51.23 -4.23 -7.10
N ILE A 384 50.38 -3.56 -6.34
CA ILE A 384 50.70 -2.48 -5.40
C ILE A 384 49.98 -2.64 -4.05
#